data_54c0459251bcd647951262bc920f6232
#
_entry.id   54c0459251bcd647951262bc920f6232
#
_cell.length_a   1.000
_cell.length_b   1.000
_cell.length_c   1.000
_cell.angle_alpha   90.00
_cell.angle_beta   90.00
_cell.angle_gamma   90.00
#
_symmetry.space_group_name_H-M   'P 1'
#
loop_
_entity.id
_entity.type
_entity.pdbx_description
1 polymer ?
#
loop_
_entity_poly.entity_id
_entity_poly.type
_entity_poly.pdbx_seq_one_letter_code
_entity_poly.pdbx_strand_id
1 'polypeptide(L)'
;MSHLSILPTAYTRVDLLEVSLRDEGFDVVVGGLISRFGQEPLLVDLLARLGDAPSLGWSVGADGVLTMVGDLQRISRHHGLEGRLQRVARRYALRAALDAAEQFMPGTQVMLDPS
;
A
#
# COMPACT_ATOMS: atom_id res chain seq x y z
N MET A 1 -7.00 -19.62 -13.77
CA MET A 1 -7.18 -19.61 -12.32
C MET A 1 -6.41 -18.47 -11.71
N SER A 2 -7.05 -17.67 -10.90
CA SER A 2 -6.35 -16.60 -10.23
C SER A 2 -5.83 -17.10 -8.89
N HIS A 3 -4.57 -16.80 -8.62
CA HIS A 3 -3.92 -17.12 -7.36
C HIS A 3 -3.50 -15.83 -6.68
N LEU A 4 -3.73 -15.75 -5.37
CA LEU A 4 -3.18 -14.68 -4.58
C LEU A 4 -1.69 -14.93 -4.37
N SER A 5 -0.88 -13.93 -4.64
CA SER A 5 0.54 -13.95 -4.35
C SER A 5 0.81 -13.08 -3.15
N ILE A 6 1.77 -13.48 -2.33
CA ILE A 6 2.25 -12.72 -1.20
C ILE A 6 3.62 -12.17 -1.56
N LEU A 7 3.73 -10.83 -1.58
CA LEU A 7 4.93 -10.16 -2.03
C LEU A 7 5.53 -9.34 -0.90
N PRO A 8 6.85 -9.39 -0.72
CA PRO A 8 7.49 -8.51 0.25
C PRO A 8 7.42 -7.06 -0.19
N THR A 9 7.34 -6.15 0.77
CA THR A 9 7.43 -4.71 0.52
C THR A 9 8.46 -4.11 1.46
N ALA A 10 8.73 -2.82 1.26
CA ALA A 10 9.56 -2.04 2.18
C ALA A 10 8.72 -1.20 3.14
N TYR A 11 7.41 -1.35 3.12
CA TYR A 11 6.51 -0.57 3.96
C TYR A 11 6.50 -1.08 5.39
N THR A 12 6.55 -0.16 6.35
CA THR A 12 6.50 -0.47 7.78
C THR A 12 5.40 0.31 8.52
N ARG A 13 4.76 1.27 7.85
CA ARG A 13 3.77 2.16 8.45
C ARG A 13 2.45 2.07 7.69
N VAL A 14 1.46 1.41 8.30
CA VAL A 14 0.12 1.27 7.70
C VAL A 14 -0.54 2.64 7.49
N ASP A 15 -0.38 3.55 8.45
CA ASP A 15 -0.97 4.89 8.37
C ASP A 15 -0.46 5.69 7.18
N LEU A 16 0.84 5.66 6.93
CA LEU A 16 1.44 6.37 5.80
C LEU A 16 1.06 5.74 4.46
N LEU A 17 0.96 4.41 4.43
CA LEU A 17 0.55 3.70 3.23
C LEU A 17 -0.92 4.01 2.90
N GLU A 18 -1.78 4.04 3.90
CA GLU A 18 -3.19 4.38 3.72
C GLU A 18 -3.37 5.74 3.06
N VAL A 19 -2.71 6.77 3.59
CA VAL A 19 -2.80 8.13 3.05
C VAL A 19 -2.25 8.18 1.63
N SER A 20 -1.13 7.50 1.38
CA SER A 20 -0.51 7.48 0.06
C SER A 20 -1.41 6.80 -0.98
N LEU A 21 -2.10 5.73 -0.60
CA LEU A 21 -3.07 5.06 -1.46
C LEU A 21 -4.26 5.97 -1.77
N ARG A 22 -4.80 6.62 -0.77
CA ARG A 22 -5.93 7.54 -0.96
C ARG A 22 -5.55 8.72 -1.87
N ASP A 23 -4.34 9.22 -1.73
CA ASP A 23 -3.83 10.31 -2.58
C ASP A 23 -3.79 9.91 -4.05
N GLU A 24 -3.60 8.62 -4.36
CA GLU A 24 -3.59 8.11 -5.71
C GLU A 24 -4.97 7.62 -6.19
N GLY A 25 -6.00 7.90 -5.42
CA GLY A 25 -7.37 7.62 -5.84
C GLY A 25 -7.92 6.25 -5.44
N PHE A 26 -7.20 5.51 -4.63
CA PHE A 26 -7.70 4.21 -4.14
C PHE A 26 -8.76 4.41 -3.06
N ASP A 27 -9.77 3.55 -3.07
CA ASP A 27 -10.67 3.37 -1.94
C ASP A 27 -9.99 2.42 -0.96
N VAL A 28 -9.81 2.86 0.28
CA VAL A 28 -9.03 2.11 1.26
C VAL A 28 -9.90 1.79 2.47
N VAL A 29 -9.83 0.54 2.90
CA VAL A 29 -10.52 0.04 4.10
C VAL A 29 -9.46 -0.53 5.04
N VAL A 30 -9.52 -0.14 6.30
CA VAL A 30 -8.66 -0.71 7.34
C VAL A 30 -9.30 -2.00 7.84
N GLY A 31 -8.53 -3.11 7.81
CA GLY A 31 -9.03 -4.39 8.30
C GLY A 31 -10.00 -5.08 7.37
N GLY A 32 -9.73 -5.12 6.08
CA GLY A 32 -10.60 -5.74 5.10
C GLY A 32 -10.36 -7.23 4.90
N LEU A 33 -11.20 -7.82 4.04
CA LEU A 33 -11.07 -9.21 3.62
C LEU A 33 -10.82 -9.26 2.12
N ILE A 34 -9.87 -10.10 1.71
CA ILE A 34 -9.60 -10.34 0.29
C ILE A 34 -10.07 -11.75 -0.06
N SER A 35 -10.87 -11.87 -1.11
CA SER A 35 -11.46 -13.14 -1.53
C SER A 35 -10.42 -14.05 -2.17
N ARG A 36 -10.51 -15.33 -1.86
CA ARG A 36 -9.68 -16.37 -2.47
C ARG A 36 -10.61 -17.45 -3.06
N PHE A 37 -10.30 -17.87 -4.28
CA PHE A 37 -11.10 -18.90 -4.93
C PHE A 37 -10.96 -20.24 -4.19
N GLY A 38 -12.09 -20.83 -3.80
CA GLY A 38 -12.13 -22.14 -3.16
C GLY A 38 -11.56 -22.18 -1.73
N GLN A 39 -11.28 -21.03 -1.13
CA GLN A 39 -10.72 -20.93 0.22
C GLN A 39 -11.44 -19.84 1.00
N GLU A 40 -11.24 -19.84 2.31
CA GLU A 40 -11.76 -18.77 3.15
C GLU A 40 -11.10 -17.43 2.76
N PRO A 41 -11.85 -16.31 2.86
CA PRO A 41 -11.26 -15.00 2.63
C PRO A 41 -10.08 -14.74 3.57
N LEU A 42 -9.08 -14.03 3.06
CA LEU A 42 -7.90 -13.67 3.84
C LEU A 42 -8.11 -12.31 4.48
N LEU A 43 -7.93 -12.23 5.79
CA LEU A 43 -7.96 -10.96 6.53
C LEU A 43 -6.67 -10.20 6.27
N VAL A 44 -6.80 -8.93 5.92
CA VAL A 44 -5.66 -8.04 5.71
C VAL A 44 -5.80 -6.81 6.60
N ASP A 45 -4.68 -6.17 6.91
CA ASP A 45 -4.69 -4.96 7.73
C ASP A 45 -5.15 -3.74 6.93
N LEU A 46 -4.92 -3.75 5.62
CA LEU A 46 -5.29 -2.67 4.73
C LEU A 46 -5.75 -3.25 3.40
N LEU A 47 -6.92 -2.84 2.93
CA LEU A 47 -7.48 -3.28 1.66
C LEU A 47 -7.67 -2.07 0.77
N ALA A 48 -7.20 -2.14 -0.47
CA ALA A 48 -7.33 -1.05 -1.44
C ALA A 48 -8.02 -1.52 -2.71
N ARG A 49 -8.89 -0.67 -3.26
CA ARG A 49 -9.58 -0.89 -4.52
C ARG A 49 -9.46 0.34 -5.40
N LEU A 50 -9.34 0.11 -6.68
CA LEU A 50 -9.31 1.18 -7.68
C LEU A 50 -10.24 0.79 -8.83
N GLY A 51 -11.46 1.35 -8.85
CA GLY A 51 -12.45 1.03 -9.87
C GLY A 51 -12.72 -0.47 -9.95
N ASP A 52 -12.59 -1.03 -11.14
CA ASP A 52 -12.78 -2.46 -11.41
C ASP A 52 -11.48 -3.27 -11.32
N ALA A 53 -10.39 -2.63 -10.90
CA ALA A 53 -9.13 -3.32 -10.74
C ALA A 53 -9.21 -4.38 -9.63
N PRO A 54 -8.35 -5.40 -9.66
CA PRO A 54 -8.32 -6.40 -8.59
C PRO A 54 -7.97 -5.76 -7.26
N SER A 55 -8.57 -6.26 -6.20
CA SER A 55 -8.30 -5.78 -4.84
C SER A 55 -6.88 -6.10 -4.41
N LEU A 56 -6.28 -5.19 -3.66
CA LEU A 56 -4.94 -5.34 -3.10
C LEU A 56 -5.04 -5.29 -1.59
N GLY A 57 -4.29 -6.15 -0.91
CA GLY A 57 -4.24 -6.15 0.54
C GLY A 57 -2.82 -6.02 1.05
N TRP A 58 -2.65 -5.51 2.25
CA TRP A 58 -1.37 -5.46 2.94
C TRP A 58 -1.56 -5.97 4.36
N SER A 59 -0.62 -6.77 4.82
CA SER A 59 -0.64 -7.32 6.17
C SER A 59 0.69 -7.07 6.84
N VAL A 60 0.63 -6.76 8.15
CA VAL A 60 1.84 -6.54 8.94
C VAL A 60 2.41 -7.89 9.36
N GLY A 61 3.67 -8.13 9.03
CA GLY A 61 4.37 -9.33 9.45
C GLY A 61 4.89 -9.23 10.87
N ALA A 62 5.42 -10.35 11.38
CA ALA A 62 5.97 -10.42 12.73
C ALA A 62 7.16 -9.47 12.91
N ASP A 63 7.86 -9.16 11.83
CA ASP A 63 8.99 -8.23 11.81
C ASP A 63 8.58 -6.75 11.69
N GLY A 64 7.28 -6.49 11.60
CA GLY A 64 6.76 -5.14 11.42
C GLY A 64 6.74 -4.65 9.97
N VAL A 65 7.22 -5.46 9.04
CA VAL A 65 7.23 -5.12 7.62
C VAL A 65 5.95 -5.63 6.97
N LEU A 66 5.32 -4.81 6.12
CA LEU A 66 4.09 -5.19 5.45
C LEU A 66 4.40 -6.09 4.25
N THR A 67 3.53 -7.07 4.03
CA THR A 67 3.51 -7.85 2.79
C THR A 67 2.28 -7.46 1.99
N MET A 68 2.41 -7.42 0.68
CA MET A 68 1.28 -7.16 -0.22
C MET A 68 0.68 -8.49 -0.67
N VAL A 69 -0.64 -8.55 -0.66
CA VAL A 69 -1.39 -9.72 -1.13
C VAL A 69 -2.23 -9.30 -2.33
N GLY A 70 -2.10 -10.00 -3.43
CA GLY A 70 -2.87 -9.71 -4.63
C GLY A 70 -2.67 -10.75 -5.72
N ASP A 71 -3.52 -10.69 -6.74
CA ASP A 71 -3.38 -11.52 -7.92
C ASP A 71 -2.46 -10.83 -8.92
N LEU A 72 -1.20 -11.26 -8.94
CA LEU A 72 -0.16 -10.65 -9.78
C LEU A 72 -0.52 -10.65 -11.26
N GLN A 73 -1.14 -11.72 -11.76
CA GLN A 73 -1.52 -11.80 -13.16
C GLN A 73 -2.55 -10.76 -13.52
N ARG A 74 -3.56 -10.58 -12.67
CA ARG A 74 -4.60 -9.59 -12.89
C ARG A 74 -4.06 -8.17 -12.71
N ILE A 75 -3.18 -7.98 -11.74
CA ILE A 75 -2.53 -6.68 -11.51
C ILE A 75 -1.72 -6.27 -12.75
N SER A 76 -0.91 -7.17 -13.29
CA SER A 76 -0.05 -6.86 -14.44
C SER A 76 -0.87 -6.62 -15.72
N ARG A 77 -2.05 -7.19 -15.83
CA ARG A 77 -2.93 -6.99 -16.98
C ARG A 77 -3.79 -5.74 -16.90
N HIS A 78 -3.94 -5.18 -15.70
CA HIS A 78 -4.76 -3.98 -15.53
C HIS A 78 -3.96 -2.75 -15.95
N HIS A 79 -4.50 -2.03 -16.93
CA HIS A 79 -3.81 -0.87 -17.49
C HIS A 79 -3.65 0.24 -16.44
N GLY A 80 -2.42 0.69 -16.26
CA GLY A 80 -2.10 1.81 -15.39
C GLY A 80 -1.97 1.50 -13.91
N LEU A 81 -2.33 0.29 -13.47
CA LEU A 81 -2.31 -0.04 -12.04
C LEU A 81 -0.88 -0.06 -11.49
N GLU A 82 0.06 -0.67 -12.22
CA GLU A 82 1.46 -0.71 -11.78
C GLU A 82 2.06 0.68 -11.65
N GLY A 83 1.79 1.56 -12.60
CA GLY A 83 2.26 2.94 -12.54
C GLY A 83 1.69 3.68 -11.34
N ARG A 84 0.43 3.43 -11.02
CA ARG A 84 -0.21 4.04 -9.85
C ARG A 84 0.40 3.52 -8.55
N LEU A 85 0.70 2.22 -8.48
CA LEU A 85 1.37 1.63 -7.31
C LEU A 85 2.79 2.18 -7.14
N GLN A 86 3.50 2.45 -8.24
CA GLN A 86 4.80 3.11 -8.18
C GLN A 86 4.69 4.52 -7.62
N ARG A 87 3.65 5.26 -7.98
CA ARG A 87 3.41 6.60 -7.41
C ARG A 87 3.07 6.53 -5.93
N VAL A 88 2.30 5.51 -5.51
CA VAL A 88 2.04 5.25 -4.09
C VAL A 88 3.35 5.06 -3.35
N ALA A 89 4.26 4.25 -3.89
CA ALA A 89 5.56 4.00 -3.26
C ALA A 89 6.38 5.29 -3.11
N ARG A 90 6.37 6.15 -4.12
CA ARG A 90 7.08 7.44 -4.04
C ARG A 90 6.46 8.37 -3.01
N ARG A 91 5.14 8.44 -2.93
CA ARG A 91 4.44 9.25 -1.92
C ARG A 91 4.73 8.74 -0.52
N TYR A 92 4.70 7.42 -0.35
CA TYR A 92 5.04 6.80 0.94
C TYR A 92 6.46 7.13 1.36
N ALA A 93 7.44 6.96 0.46
CA ALA A 93 8.84 7.23 0.76
C ALA A 93 9.05 8.69 1.18
N LEU A 94 8.38 9.63 0.52
CA LEU A 94 8.46 11.04 0.87
C LEU A 94 7.88 11.30 2.26
N ARG A 95 6.70 10.76 2.55
CA ARG A 95 6.06 10.93 3.86
C ARG A 95 6.90 10.29 4.97
N ALA A 96 7.47 9.12 4.73
CA ALA A 96 8.31 8.44 5.70
C ALA A 96 9.59 9.24 5.99
N ALA A 97 10.19 9.82 4.95
CA ALA A 97 11.37 10.65 5.11
C ALA A 97 11.07 11.93 5.92
N LEU A 98 9.94 12.57 5.65
CA LEU A 98 9.51 13.76 6.40
C LEU A 98 9.24 13.44 7.86
N ASP A 99 8.55 12.34 8.12
CA ASP A 99 8.22 11.88 9.47
C ASP A 99 9.51 11.58 10.26
N ALA A 100 10.44 10.89 9.65
CA ALA A 100 11.74 10.60 10.28
C ALA A 100 12.51 11.88 10.58
N ALA A 101 12.52 12.84 9.66
CA ALA A 101 13.21 14.12 9.87
C ALA A 101 12.61 14.88 11.06
N GLU A 102 11.29 14.89 11.21
CA GLU A 102 10.63 15.53 12.35
C GLU A 102 10.98 14.85 13.68
N GLN A 103 11.08 13.53 13.68
CA GLN A 103 11.43 12.78 14.88
C GLN A 103 12.86 13.04 15.34
N PHE A 104 13.80 13.16 14.39
CA PHE A 104 15.20 13.39 14.71
C PHE A 104 15.52 14.85 14.99
N MET A 105 14.75 15.79 14.47
CA MET A 105 14.96 17.22 14.62
C MET A 105 13.64 17.93 14.97
N PRO A 106 13.10 17.68 16.19
CA PRO A 106 11.83 18.29 16.58
C PRO A 106 11.94 19.81 16.55
N GLY A 107 10.96 20.47 15.98
CA GLY A 107 10.91 21.92 15.85
C GLY A 107 11.66 22.48 14.64
N THR A 108 12.28 21.62 13.83
CA THR A 108 12.90 22.04 12.58
C THR A 108 11.86 21.94 11.46
N GLN A 109 11.68 23.03 10.72
CA GLN A 109 10.83 22.98 9.54
C GLN A 109 11.60 22.33 8.40
N VAL A 110 11.08 21.20 7.92
CA VAL A 110 11.58 20.63 6.68
C VAL A 110 10.79 21.28 5.56
N MET A 111 11.46 22.19 4.85
CA MET A 111 10.85 22.82 3.70
C MET A 111 11.11 21.97 2.48
N LEU A 112 10.06 21.38 1.95
CA LEU A 112 10.13 20.80 0.63
C LEU A 112 9.96 21.93 -0.36
N ASP A 113 10.92 22.06 -1.26
CA ASP A 113 10.81 23.00 -2.35
C ASP A 113 9.64 22.56 -3.25
N PRO A 114 8.58 23.37 -3.37
CA PRO A 114 7.43 22.98 -4.19
C PRO A 114 7.66 23.08 -5.69
N SER A 115 8.80 23.60 -6.09
CA SER A 115 9.09 23.77 -7.52
C SER A 115 9.38 22.45 -8.23
#